data_b99cac7271bd85eb7922c074427f306a
#
_entry.id   b99cac7271bd85eb7922c074427f306a
#
_cell.length_a   1.000
_cell.length_b   1.000
_cell.length_c   1.000
_cell.angle_alpha   90.00
_cell.angle_beta   90.00
_cell.angle_gamma   90.00
#
_symmetry.space_group_name_H-M   'P 1'
#
loop_
_entity.id
_entity.type
_entity.pdbx_description
1 polymer ?
#
loop_
_entity_poly.entity_id
_entity_poly.type
_entity_poly.pdbx_seq_one_letter_code
_entity_poly.pdbx_strand_id
1 'polypeptide(L)'
;MPIPEKISIKQLDLELNGGCNYKCIMCPQAEGREKDFLKKLPFDVFKKILDDALQYGLETVSLHGSGEPTLSPDMPKYVKYIKEKGLKCISFTNGSKLTLELSKELILAGIDVLRVSCIGYDKETYSRWMSHNNFNEIRNNIRKFVELNLSMGSKSEIQLLHLIIDSEMQEYEIQKYKENWSAYTGAKSEIWLMHNWAGSEVALNYSRLEPHKRSCGRPFSPLLQVRAGGVRGHSGAVVACCMVLGKDSKAVLGHLDNQSISEVINGPKFTELRNAHTNKKFSDISYCANCDQLYDIPDALVWTDIDGREYGQSKISPEIKHHMYS
;
A
#
# COMPACT_ATOMS: atom_id res chain seq x y z
N MET A 1 10.94 -14.51 20.19
CA MET A 1 9.55 -14.10 20.47
C MET A 1 8.62 -15.27 20.19
N PRO A 2 7.63 -15.54 21.02
CA PRO A 2 6.67 -16.59 20.72
C PRO A 2 5.88 -16.20 19.47
N ILE A 3 5.71 -17.12 18.52
CA ILE A 3 4.74 -16.99 17.43
C ILE A 3 3.37 -16.83 18.09
N PRO A 4 2.53 -15.89 17.68
CA PRO A 4 1.22 -15.70 18.29
C PRO A 4 0.46 -17.03 18.30
N GLU A 5 -0.03 -17.46 19.44
CA GLU A 5 -0.81 -18.71 19.58
C GLU A 5 -2.11 -18.68 18.76
N LYS A 6 -2.58 -17.49 18.40
CA LYS A 6 -3.79 -17.30 17.60
C LYS A 6 -3.51 -16.37 16.41
N ILE A 7 -3.82 -16.84 15.22
CA ILE A 7 -3.80 -16.02 14.00
C ILE A 7 -4.83 -14.87 14.18
N SER A 8 -4.38 -13.64 13.97
CA SER A 8 -5.23 -12.46 13.89
C SER A 8 -4.91 -11.70 12.60
N ILE A 9 -5.93 -11.34 11.83
CA ILE A 9 -5.80 -10.53 10.62
C ILE A 9 -6.81 -9.39 10.73
N LYS A 10 -6.32 -8.20 11.01
CA LYS A 10 -7.16 -7.00 11.11
C LYS A 10 -7.27 -6.26 9.78
N GLN A 11 -6.25 -6.39 8.94
CA GLN A 11 -6.22 -5.78 7.62
C GLN A 11 -5.73 -6.77 6.57
N LEU A 12 -6.41 -6.78 5.43
CA LEU A 12 -6.04 -7.51 4.23
C LEU A 12 -5.73 -6.51 3.11
N ASP A 13 -4.47 -6.45 2.68
CA ASP A 13 -4.10 -5.71 1.49
C ASP A 13 -4.16 -6.66 0.30
N LEU A 14 -5.10 -6.41 -0.61
CA LEU A 14 -5.47 -7.34 -1.67
C LEU A 14 -5.38 -6.67 -3.04
N GLU A 15 -4.39 -7.08 -3.82
CA GLU A 15 -4.18 -6.57 -5.16
C GLU A 15 -5.24 -7.11 -6.13
N LEU A 16 -5.97 -6.21 -6.81
CA LEU A 16 -6.94 -6.60 -7.84
C LEU A 16 -6.30 -6.82 -9.20
N ASN A 17 -5.24 -6.08 -9.49
CA ASN A 17 -4.56 -6.09 -10.78
C ASN A 17 -3.08 -5.80 -10.59
N GLY A 18 -2.24 -6.69 -11.06
CA GLY A 18 -0.80 -6.55 -10.95
C GLY A 18 -0.16 -5.62 -11.99
N GLY A 19 -0.90 -5.23 -13.05
CA GLY A 19 -0.44 -4.27 -14.04
C GLY A 19 -0.62 -2.82 -13.59
N CYS A 20 0.26 -1.93 -14.03
CA CYS A 20 0.14 -0.49 -13.84
C CYS A 20 0.38 0.23 -15.16
N ASN A 21 -0.34 1.31 -15.39
CA ASN A 21 -0.18 2.17 -16.57
C ASN A 21 0.85 3.29 -16.36
N TYR A 22 1.43 3.42 -15.15
CA TYR A 22 2.54 4.34 -14.85
C TYR A 22 3.85 3.59 -14.68
N LYS A 23 4.96 4.33 -14.83
CA LYS A 23 6.33 3.87 -14.59
C LYS A 23 7.05 4.86 -13.68
N CYS A 24 6.46 5.11 -12.51
CA CYS A 24 7.01 6.06 -11.54
C CYS A 24 8.45 5.69 -11.19
N ILE A 25 9.37 6.66 -11.26
CA ILE A 25 10.81 6.37 -11.13
C ILE A 25 11.21 5.80 -9.76
N MET A 26 10.45 6.11 -8.70
CA MET A 26 10.67 5.55 -7.36
C MET A 26 10.09 4.14 -7.19
N CYS A 27 9.25 3.67 -8.11
CA CYS A 27 8.58 2.39 -7.97
C CYS A 27 9.39 1.25 -8.61
N PRO A 28 9.74 0.18 -7.88
CA PRO A 28 10.49 -0.94 -8.47
C PRO A 28 9.77 -1.62 -9.65
N GLN A 29 8.45 -1.42 -9.78
CA GLN A 29 7.70 -1.92 -10.93
C GLN A 29 8.06 -1.22 -12.26
N ALA A 30 8.64 -0.02 -12.22
CA ALA A 30 9.11 0.69 -13.41
C ALA A 30 10.14 -0.11 -14.21
N GLU A 31 10.94 -0.93 -13.52
CA GLU A 31 11.93 -1.83 -14.11
C GLU A 31 11.31 -3.12 -14.71
N GLY A 32 10.00 -3.30 -14.59
CA GLY A 32 9.25 -4.46 -15.04
C GLY A 32 8.91 -5.45 -13.93
N ARG A 33 7.92 -6.28 -14.20
CA ARG A 33 7.47 -7.39 -13.32
C ARG A 33 7.50 -8.71 -14.08
N GLU A 34 7.65 -9.78 -13.32
CA GLU A 34 7.44 -11.13 -13.84
C GLU A 34 6.00 -11.28 -14.35
N LYS A 35 5.84 -11.91 -15.52
CA LYS A 35 4.52 -12.07 -16.18
C LYS A 35 3.46 -12.69 -15.28
N ASP A 36 3.87 -13.60 -14.41
CA ASP A 36 2.98 -14.30 -13.48
C ASP A 36 2.32 -13.37 -12.45
N PHE A 37 2.92 -12.20 -12.18
CA PHE A 37 2.35 -11.17 -11.31
C PHE A 37 1.54 -10.10 -12.06
N LEU A 38 1.56 -10.07 -13.40
CA LEU A 38 0.79 -9.13 -14.22
C LEU A 38 -0.65 -9.62 -14.46
N LYS A 39 -1.26 -10.27 -13.47
CA LYS A 39 -2.60 -10.86 -13.56
C LYS A 39 -3.64 -9.99 -12.86
N LYS A 40 -4.89 -10.23 -13.22
CA LYS A 40 -6.05 -9.79 -12.43
C LYS A 40 -6.45 -10.90 -11.47
N LEU A 41 -6.88 -10.53 -10.27
CA LEU A 41 -7.41 -11.47 -9.29
C LEU A 41 -8.83 -11.88 -9.71
N PRO A 42 -9.10 -13.16 -9.97
CA PRO A 42 -10.46 -13.63 -10.25
C PRO A 42 -11.39 -13.35 -9.07
N PHE A 43 -12.64 -12.97 -9.36
CA PHE A 43 -13.59 -12.58 -8.32
C PHE A 43 -13.98 -13.74 -7.37
N ASP A 44 -13.98 -14.96 -7.85
CA ASP A 44 -14.22 -16.15 -7.03
C ASP A 44 -13.05 -16.43 -6.07
N VAL A 45 -11.81 -16.27 -6.54
CA VAL A 45 -10.61 -16.34 -5.68
C VAL A 45 -10.63 -15.21 -4.65
N PHE A 46 -10.98 -13.98 -5.06
CA PHE A 46 -11.16 -12.85 -4.15
C PHE A 46 -12.16 -13.17 -3.02
N LYS A 47 -13.34 -13.70 -3.36
CA LYS A 47 -14.35 -14.08 -2.37
C LYS A 47 -13.82 -15.14 -1.40
N LYS A 48 -13.19 -16.20 -1.93
CA LYS A 48 -12.58 -17.25 -1.11
C LYS A 48 -11.58 -16.68 -0.10
N ILE A 49 -10.69 -15.79 -0.53
CA ILE A 49 -9.68 -15.15 0.33
C ILE A 49 -10.35 -14.29 1.41
N LEU A 50 -11.34 -13.50 1.03
CA LEU A 50 -12.05 -12.61 1.96
C LEU A 50 -12.83 -13.40 3.00
N ASP A 51 -13.57 -14.43 2.57
CA ASP A 51 -14.38 -15.26 3.46
C ASP A 51 -13.51 -16.10 4.43
N ASP A 52 -12.31 -16.54 4.00
CA ASP A 52 -11.33 -17.15 4.90
C ASP A 52 -10.77 -16.13 5.91
N ALA A 53 -10.43 -14.92 5.46
CA ALA A 53 -9.87 -13.88 6.33
C ALA A 53 -10.84 -13.40 7.43
N LEU A 54 -12.15 -13.45 7.20
CA LEU A 54 -13.18 -13.08 8.19
C LEU A 54 -13.08 -13.90 9.48
N GLN A 55 -12.64 -15.16 9.41
CA GLN A 55 -12.50 -16.06 10.55
C GLN A 55 -11.40 -15.59 11.54
N TYR A 56 -10.51 -14.72 11.09
CA TYR A 56 -9.35 -14.21 11.85
C TYR A 56 -9.56 -12.80 12.39
N GLY A 57 -10.79 -12.26 12.30
CA GLY A 57 -11.16 -10.95 12.85
C GLY A 57 -10.84 -9.78 11.94
N LEU A 58 -10.99 -9.97 10.61
CA LEU A 58 -10.79 -8.93 9.60
C LEU A 58 -11.72 -7.73 9.83
N GLU A 59 -11.17 -6.53 9.75
CA GLU A 59 -11.88 -5.26 9.92
C GLU A 59 -11.77 -4.37 8.66
N THR A 60 -10.63 -4.45 7.96
CA THR A 60 -10.32 -3.57 6.83
C THR A 60 -9.78 -4.35 5.65
N VAL A 61 -10.26 -4.02 4.46
CA VAL A 61 -9.66 -4.46 3.19
C VAL A 61 -9.12 -3.24 2.46
N SER A 62 -7.87 -3.32 2.06
CA SER A 62 -7.24 -2.31 1.22
C SER A 62 -6.97 -2.87 -0.17
N LEU A 63 -7.68 -2.34 -1.17
CA LEU A 63 -7.54 -2.77 -2.56
C LEU A 63 -6.33 -2.08 -3.19
N HIS A 64 -5.15 -2.62 -2.92
CA HIS A 64 -3.90 -2.13 -3.50
C HIS A 64 -2.83 -3.22 -3.55
N GLY A 65 -1.80 -2.95 -4.28
CA GLY A 65 -0.63 -3.82 -4.38
C GLY A 65 0.47 -3.13 -5.16
N SER A 66 1.01 -3.83 -6.13
CA SER A 66 2.04 -3.30 -7.02
C SER A 66 1.46 -2.69 -8.29
N GLY A 67 0.23 -3.02 -8.65
CA GLY A 67 -0.47 -2.53 -9.84
C GLY A 67 -1.38 -1.34 -9.55
N GLU A 68 -2.12 -0.94 -10.59
CA GLU A 68 -3.14 0.11 -10.51
C GLU A 68 -4.55 -0.54 -10.44
N PRO A 69 -5.26 -0.46 -9.32
CA PRO A 69 -6.54 -1.14 -9.15
C PRO A 69 -7.64 -0.61 -10.08
N THR A 70 -7.63 0.68 -10.43
CA THR A 70 -8.64 1.28 -11.32
C THR A 70 -8.51 0.85 -12.80
N LEU A 71 -7.48 0.08 -13.16
CA LEU A 71 -7.42 -0.64 -14.43
C LEU A 71 -8.33 -1.88 -14.45
N SER A 72 -8.93 -2.25 -13.33
CA SER A 72 -9.99 -3.26 -13.25
C SER A 72 -11.35 -2.56 -13.31
N PRO A 73 -12.07 -2.59 -14.44
CA PRO A 73 -13.33 -1.84 -14.61
C PRO A 73 -14.42 -2.34 -13.66
N ASP A 74 -14.31 -3.54 -13.18
CA ASP A 74 -15.20 -4.17 -12.21
C ASP A 74 -14.82 -3.91 -10.73
N MET A 75 -13.85 -3.00 -10.47
CA MET A 75 -13.46 -2.62 -9.12
C MET A 75 -14.64 -2.25 -8.20
N PRO A 76 -15.69 -1.52 -8.65
CA PRO A 76 -16.85 -1.24 -7.81
C PRO A 76 -17.58 -2.50 -7.30
N LYS A 77 -17.57 -3.58 -8.06
CA LYS A 77 -18.11 -4.88 -7.63
C LYS A 77 -17.36 -5.48 -6.45
N TYR A 78 -16.04 -5.35 -6.43
CA TYR A 78 -15.19 -5.79 -5.30
C TYR A 78 -15.43 -4.93 -4.07
N VAL A 79 -15.50 -3.61 -4.23
CA VAL A 79 -15.85 -2.67 -3.15
C VAL A 79 -17.20 -3.03 -2.54
N LYS A 80 -18.23 -3.22 -3.36
CA LYS A 80 -19.58 -3.60 -2.91
C LYS A 80 -19.55 -4.89 -2.07
N TYR A 81 -18.86 -5.92 -2.53
CA TYR A 81 -18.76 -7.18 -1.80
C TYR A 81 -18.08 -7.02 -0.43
N ILE A 82 -17.03 -6.20 -0.34
CA ILE A 82 -16.37 -5.86 0.94
C ILE A 82 -17.38 -5.18 1.88
N LYS A 83 -18.14 -4.22 1.36
CA LYS A 83 -19.14 -3.47 2.15
C LYS A 83 -20.31 -4.36 2.61
N GLU A 84 -20.75 -5.32 1.81
CA GLU A 84 -21.77 -6.32 2.18
C GLU A 84 -21.32 -7.21 3.35
N LYS A 85 -20.01 -7.37 3.57
CA LYS A 85 -19.44 -8.07 4.73
C LYS A 85 -19.26 -7.17 5.97
N GLY A 86 -19.68 -5.89 5.91
CA GLY A 86 -19.54 -4.93 7.02
C GLY A 86 -18.12 -4.39 7.24
N LEU A 87 -17.22 -4.60 6.28
CA LEU A 87 -15.82 -4.23 6.39
C LEU A 87 -15.56 -2.79 5.90
N LYS A 88 -14.48 -2.18 6.41
CA LYS A 88 -13.93 -0.95 5.85
C LYS A 88 -13.19 -1.24 4.55
N CYS A 89 -13.47 -0.46 3.51
CA CYS A 89 -12.83 -0.57 2.20
C CYS A 89 -11.95 0.65 1.90
N ILE A 90 -10.66 0.42 1.71
CA ILE A 90 -9.67 1.44 1.31
C ILE A 90 -9.10 1.04 -0.04
N SER A 91 -8.67 2.01 -0.85
CA SER A 91 -7.86 1.73 -2.04
C SER A 91 -6.82 2.80 -2.28
N PHE A 92 -5.77 2.45 -3.03
CA PHE A 92 -4.76 3.37 -3.54
C PHE A 92 -4.85 3.41 -5.06
N THR A 93 -4.66 4.58 -5.66
CA THR A 93 -4.68 4.77 -7.12
C THR A 93 -3.73 5.88 -7.55
N ASN A 94 -3.27 5.85 -8.79
CA ASN A 94 -2.59 6.98 -9.41
C ASN A 94 -3.56 8.05 -9.95
N GLY A 95 -4.87 7.83 -9.85
CA GLY A 95 -5.92 8.76 -10.25
C GLY A 95 -6.17 8.87 -11.76
N SER A 96 -5.39 8.20 -12.61
CA SER A 96 -5.48 8.37 -14.08
C SER A 96 -6.79 7.85 -14.70
N LYS A 97 -7.44 6.91 -14.03
CA LYS A 97 -8.71 6.35 -14.46
C LYS A 97 -9.91 6.82 -13.62
N LEU A 98 -9.69 7.79 -12.75
CA LEU A 98 -10.73 8.33 -11.87
C LEU A 98 -11.65 9.29 -12.66
N THR A 99 -12.40 8.72 -13.62
CA THR A 99 -13.43 9.43 -14.37
C THR A 99 -14.62 9.75 -13.46
N LEU A 100 -15.52 10.64 -13.91
CA LEU A 100 -16.73 10.97 -13.17
C LEU A 100 -17.62 9.73 -12.95
N GLU A 101 -17.70 8.84 -13.95
CA GLU A 101 -18.46 7.59 -13.90
C GLU A 101 -17.88 6.65 -12.85
N LEU A 102 -16.59 6.34 -12.94
CA LEU A 102 -15.96 5.46 -11.96
C LEU A 102 -16.02 6.04 -10.55
N SER A 103 -15.84 7.36 -10.41
CA SER A 103 -15.99 8.05 -9.12
C SER A 103 -17.39 7.83 -8.52
N LYS A 104 -18.45 8.00 -9.33
CA LYS A 104 -19.83 7.76 -8.92
C LYS A 104 -20.07 6.31 -8.51
N GLU A 105 -19.59 5.37 -9.31
CA GLU A 105 -19.73 3.94 -9.03
C GLU A 105 -19.01 3.52 -7.74
N LEU A 106 -17.79 4.02 -7.49
CA LEU A 106 -17.05 3.76 -6.25
C LEU A 106 -17.74 4.35 -5.02
N ILE A 107 -18.28 5.58 -5.13
CA ILE A 107 -19.06 6.21 -4.05
C ILE A 107 -20.32 5.39 -3.77
N LEU A 108 -21.08 5.01 -4.80
CA LEU A 108 -22.29 4.19 -4.66
C LEU A 108 -22.00 2.78 -4.13
N ALA A 109 -20.85 2.21 -4.47
CA ALA A 109 -20.40 0.93 -3.92
C ALA A 109 -19.99 1.04 -2.44
N GLY A 110 -19.80 2.26 -1.92
CA GLY A 110 -19.50 2.53 -0.52
C GLY A 110 -18.03 2.47 -0.16
N ILE A 111 -17.13 2.87 -1.09
CA ILE A 111 -15.71 2.98 -0.72
C ILE A 111 -15.53 3.96 0.44
N ASP A 112 -14.81 3.57 1.49
CA ASP A 112 -14.62 4.44 2.66
C ASP A 112 -13.49 5.45 2.43
N VAL A 113 -12.36 5.01 1.87
CA VAL A 113 -11.20 5.88 1.62
C VAL A 113 -10.55 5.55 0.29
N LEU A 114 -10.39 6.55 -0.56
CA LEU A 114 -9.60 6.47 -1.79
C LEU A 114 -8.34 7.33 -1.64
N ARG A 115 -7.16 6.71 -1.67
CA ARG A 115 -5.87 7.38 -1.57
C ARG A 115 -5.25 7.54 -2.94
N VAL A 116 -4.96 8.79 -3.33
CA VAL A 116 -4.34 9.09 -4.62
C VAL A 116 -2.85 9.38 -4.42
N SER A 117 -2.02 8.58 -5.06
CA SER A 117 -0.57 8.77 -5.06
C SER A 117 -0.20 9.90 -6.01
N CYS A 118 0.23 11.04 -5.47
CA CYS A 118 0.58 12.25 -6.19
C CYS A 118 1.99 12.69 -5.79
N ILE A 119 3.02 11.99 -6.30
CA ILE A 119 4.40 12.29 -5.96
C ILE A 119 4.93 13.40 -6.86
N GLY A 120 5.35 14.50 -6.23
CA GLY A 120 5.73 15.76 -6.89
C GLY A 120 4.81 16.91 -6.47
N TYR A 121 5.42 18.01 -6.07
CA TYR A 121 4.72 19.17 -5.49
C TYR A 121 4.23 20.18 -6.54
N ASP A 122 4.70 20.05 -7.79
CA ASP A 122 4.28 20.85 -8.94
C ASP A 122 4.25 20.02 -10.23
N LYS A 123 3.92 20.65 -11.36
CA LYS A 123 3.82 19.98 -12.65
C LYS A 123 5.14 19.34 -13.09
N GLU A 124 6.26 19.97 -12.86
CA GLU A 124 7.58 19.49 -13.29
C GLU A 124 8.01 18.29 -12.47
N THR A 125 7.99 18.41 -11.15
CA THR A 125 8.34 17.33 -10.22
C THR A 125 7.39 16.16 -10.34
N TYR A 126 6.08 16.39 -10.47
CA TYR A 126 5.10 15.33 -10.72
C TYR A 126 5.42 14.58 -12.01
N SER A 127 5.63 15.30 -13.12
CA SER A 127 5.90 14.67 -14.41
C SER A 127 7.17 13.83 -14.37
N ARG A 128 8.19 14.28 -13.66
CA ARG A 128 9.44 13.55 -13.46
C ARG A 128 9.22 12.29 -12.61
N TRP A 129 8.63 12.42 -11.42
CA TRP A 129 8.52 11.33 -10.45
C TRP A 129 7.45 10.30 -10.80
N MET A 130 6.31 10.74 -11.29
CA MET A 130 5.25 9.84 -11.76
C MET A 130 5.46 9.34 -13.19
N SER A 131 6.47 9.88 -13.91
CA SER A 131 6.76 9.57 -15.32
C SER A 131 5.54 9.77 -16.23
N HIS A 132 4.76 10.84 -15.97
CA HIS A 132 3.53 11.13 -16.69
C HIS A 132 3.18 12.62 -16.72
N ASN A 133 2.70 13.13 -17.86
CA ASN A 133 2.45 14.57 -18.09
C ASN A 133 1.00 15.00 -17.83
N ASN A 134 0.29 14.33 -16.94
CA ASN A 134 -1.14 14.57 -16.71
C ASN A 134 -1.47 15.24 -15.35
N PHE A 135 -0.55 16.02 -14.80
CA PHE A 135 -0.70 16.74 -13.52
C PHE A 135 -2.05 17.46 -13.37
N ASN A 136 -2.43 18.30 -14.36
CA ASN A 136 -3.69 19.05 -14.29
C ASN A 136 -4.93 18.14 -14.42
N GLU A 137 -4.84 17.08 -15.21
CA GLU A 137 -5.90 16.09 -15.34
C GLU A 137 -6.18 15.39 -14.01
N ILE A 138 -5.14 14.92 -13.33
CA ILE A 138 -5.27 14.24 -12.04
C ILE A 138 -5.86 15.17 -10.98
N ARG A 139 -5.38 16.40 -10.89
CA ARG A 139 -5.93 17.41 -9.97
C ARG A 139 -7.44 17.65 -10.23
N ASN A 140 -7.84 17.77 -11.50
CA ASN A 140 -9.23 17.93 -11.87
C ASN A 140 -10.08 16.70 -11.54
N ASN A 141 -9.57 15.49 -11.76
CA ASN A 141 -10.27 14.26 -11.42
C ASN A 141 -10.52 14.17 -9.91
N ILE A 142 -9.51 14.49 -9.10
CA ILE A 142 -9.62 14.50 -7.64
C ILE A 142 -10.66 15.55 -7.19
N ARG A 143 -10.58 16.78 -7.71
CA ARG A 143 -11.55 17.85 -7.39
C ARG A 143 -12.98 17.43 -7.73
N LYS A 144 -13.20 16.86 -8.91
CA LYS A 144 -14.51 16.35 -9.33
C LYS A 144 -15.02 15.23 -8.42
N PHE A 145 -14.13 14.35 -7.92
CA PHE A 145 -14.52 13.35 -6.93
C PHE A 145 -14.99 14.01 -5.63
N VAL A 146 -14.26 15.02 -5.12
CA VAL A 146 -14.66 15.78 -3.91
C VAL A 146 -16.02 16.44 -4.10
N GLU A 147 -16.21 17.15 -5.21
CA GLU A 147 -17.48 17.83 -5.55
C GLU A 147 -18.64 16.85 -5.65
N LEU A 148 -18.42 15.72 -6.34
CA LEU A 148 -19.44 14.66 -6.49
C LEU A 148 -19.79 14.03 -5.14
N ASN A 149 -18.79 13.69 -4.34
CA ASN A 149 -18.96 13.10 -3.02
C ASN A 149 -19.81 14.00 -2.11
N LEU A 150 -19.53 15.30 -2.09
CA LEU A 150 -20.33 16.30 -1.37
C LEU A 150 -21.76 16.38 -1.89
N SER A 151 -21.94 16.44 -3.22
CA SER A 151 -23.27 16.54 -3.84
C SER A 151 -24.15 15.31 -3.59
N MET A 152 -23.54 14.15 -3.41
CA MET A 152 -24.22 12.88 -3.08
C MET A 152 -24.47 12.70 -1.58
N GLY A 153 -23.98 13.60 -0.71
CA GLY A 153 -24.04 13.45 0.74
C GLY A 153 -23.29 12.22 1.25
N SER A 154 -22.30 11.76 0.50
CA SER A 154 -21.51 10.57 0.83
C SER A 154 -20.46 10.88 1.90
N LYS A 155 -20.05 9.83 2.62
CA LYS A 155 -18.97 9.87 3.61
C LYS A 155 -17.65 9.28 3.10
N SER A 156 -17.55 8.99 1.79
CA SER A 156 -16.28 8.54 1.20
C SER A 156 -15.23 9.63 1.32
N GLU A 157 -14.01 9.26 1.69
CA GLU A 157 -12.89 10.20 1.75
C GLU A 157 -11.97 10.00 0.55
N ILE A 158 -11.49 11.10 -0.03
CA ILE A 158 -10.35 11.08 -0.93
C ILE A 158 -9.17 11.76 -0.25
N GLN A 159 -8.03 11.07 -0.24
CA GLN A 159 -6.81 11.51 0.45
C GLN A 159 -5.65 11.53 -0.54
N LEU A 160 -4.78 12.53 -0.45
CA LEU A 160 -3.59 12.64 -1.28
C LEU A 160 -2.38 12.08 -0.53
N LEU A 161 -1.54 11.35 -1.23
CA LEU A 161 -0.30 10.82 -0.70
C LEU A 161 0.88 11.38 -1.47
N HIS A 162 1.80 12.03 -0.75
CA HIS A 162 3.09 12.47 -1.27
C HIS A 162 4.25 11.86 -0.49
N LEU A 163 5.36 11.65 -1.18
CA LEU A 163 6.63 11.26 -0.59
C LEU A 163 7.63 12.39 -0.84
N ILE A 164 8.30 12.84 0.21
CA ILE A 164 9.36 13.86 0.09
C ILE A 164 10.43 13.38 -0.88
N ILE A 165 10.74 14.19 -1.85
CA ILE A 165 11.66 13.89 -2.95
C ILE A 165 13.08 14.32 -2.59
N ASP A 166 13.19 15.42 -1.84
CA ASP A 166 14.45 15.97 -1.35
C ASP A 166 14.31 16.42 0.10
N SER A 167 14.96 15.72 1.01
CA SER A 167 14.87 16.01 2.44
C SER A 167 15.45 17.38 2.83
N GLU A 168 16.38 17.94 2.06
CA GLU A 168 16.92 19.27 2.30
C GLU A 168 15.91 20.37 1.96
N MET A 169 14.95 20.06 1.07
CA MET A 169 13.88 20.96 0.63
C MET A 169 12.52 20.63 1.26
N GLN A 170 12.46 19.82 2.31
CA GLN A 170 11.23 19.26 2.88
C GLN A 170 10.16 20.33 3.17
N GLU A 171 10.50 21.41 3.85
CA GLU A 171 9.54 22.47 4.20
C GLU A 171 8.98 23.17 2.95
N TYR A 172 9.83 23.43 1.98
CA TYR A 172 9.44 24.00 0.69
C TYR A 172 8.51 23.05 -0.07
N GLU A 173 8.84 21.75 -0.13
CA GLU A 173 7.99 20.74 -0.78
C GLU A 173 6.62 20.67 -0.12
N ILE A 174 6.56 20.61 1.21
CA ILE A 174 5.30 20.59 1.96
C ILE A 174 4.46 21.82 1.61
N GLN A 175 5.04 23.01 1.64
CA GLN A 175 4.32 24.24 1.32
C GLN A 175 3.79 24.23 -0.12
N LYS A 176 4.63 23.88 -1.09
CA LYS A 176 4.23 23.81 -2.50
C LYS A 176 3.19 22.73 -2.77
N TYR A 177 3.29 21.59 -2.09
CA TYR A 177 2.30 20.54 -2.19
C TYR A 177 0.92 21.02 -1.66
N LYS A 178 0.89 21.68 -0.54
CA LYS A 178 -0.34 22.27 0.02
C LYS A 178 -0.98 23.26 -0.95
N GLU A 179 -0.19 24.18 -1.54
CA GLU A 179 -0.65 25.17 -2.51
C GLU A 179 -1.21 24.50 -3.79
N ASN A 180 -0.45 23.58 -4.35
CA ASN A 180 -0.75 23.02 -5.67
C ASN A 180 -1.74 21.86 -5.64
N TRP A 181 -1.79 21.08 -4.56
CA TRP A 181 -2.64 19.90 -4.45
C TRP A 181 -3.81 20.08 -3.48
N SER A 182 -3.54 20.23 -2.18
CA SER A 182 -4.59 20.25 -1.16
C SER A 182 -5.54 21.43 -1.38
N ALA A 183 -5.03 22.65 -1.54
CA ALA A 183 -5.84 23.84 -1.74
C ALA A 183 -6.64 23.83 -3.06
N TYR A 184 -6.06 23.26 -4.12
CA TYR A 184 -6.73 23.17 -5.41
C TYR A 184 -7.83 22.10 -5.46
N THR A 185 -7.58 20.95 -4.85
CA THR A 185 -8.48 19.79 -4.95
C THR A 185 -9.53 19.74 -3.85
N GLY A 186 -9.28 20.38 -2.71
CA GLY A 186 -10.09 20.27 -1.49
C GLY A 186 -9.92 18.93 -0.76
N ALA A 187 -9.00 18.08 -1.21
CA ALA A 187 -8.72 16.79 -0.58
C ALA A 187 -7.69 16.92 0.53
N LYS A 188 -7.83 16.15 1.61
CA LYS A 188 -6.84 16.05 2.69
C LYS A 188 -5.60 15.27 2.23
N SER A 189 -4.46 15.52 2.85
CA SER A 189 -3.18 15.01 2.41
C SER A 189 -2.35 14.39 3.52
N GLU A 190 -1.53 13.40 3.16
CA GLU A 190 -0.44 12.85 3.97
C GLU A 190 0.87 13.01 3.20
N ILE A 191 1.90 13.54 3.85
CA ILE A 191 3.25 13.67 3.29
C ILE A 191 4.22 12.87 4.15
N TRP A 192 4.92 11.93 3.51
CA TRP A 192 5.82 10.97 4.16
C TRP A 192 7.23 11.14 3.64
N LEU A 193 8.22 10.73 4.44
CA LEU A 193 9.56 10.49 3.92
C LEU A 193 9.53 9.33 2.92
N MET A 194 10.33 9.46 1.87
CA MET A 194 10.52 8.38 0.90
C MET A 194 11.28 7.22 1.53
N HIS A 195 11.03 6.03 1.05
CA HIS A 195 11.69 4.79 1.47
C HIS A 195 12.29 4.06 0.26
N ASN A 196 13.20 3.10 0.51
CA ASN A 196 13.94 2.41 -0.53
C ASN A 196 13.29 1.13 -1.07
N TRP A 197 11.98 0.93 -0.85
CA TRP A 197 11.23 -0.21 -1.39
C TRP A 197 11.95 -1.57 -1.21
N ALA A 198 12.30 -1.91 0.01
CA ALA A 198 12.99 -3.15 0.37
C ALA A 198 14.39 -3.29 -0.28
N GLY A 199 15.10 -2.17 -0.41
CA GLY A 199 16.48 -2.16 -0.91
C GLY A 199 16.62 -1.98 -2.42
N SER A 200 15.56 -1.52 -3.11
CA SER A 200 15.71 -1.07 -4.50
C SER A 200 16.64 0.14 -4.59
N GLU A 201 17.31 0.32 -5.74
CA GLU A 201 18.36 1.33 -5.94
C GLU A 201 17.82 2.75 -6.16
N VAL A 202 16.69 3.12 -5.57
CA VAL A 202 16.22 4.50 -5.60
C VAL A 202 17.13 5.34 -4.74
N ALA A 203 17.77 6.34 -5.32
CA ALA A 203 18.57 7.31 -4.59
C ALA A 203 17.66 8.09 -3.63
N LEU A 204 17.92 7.99 -2.34
CA LEU A 204 17.16 8.65 -1.29
C LEU A 204 17.99 9.75 -0.67
N ASN A 205 17.47 10.98 -0.70
CA ASN A 205 18.09 12.13 -0.09
C ASN A 205 17.56 12.34 1.33
N TYR A 206 17.70 11.35 2.19
CA TYR A 206 17.45 11.55 3.63
C TYR A 206 18.47 10.79 4.49
N SER A 207 18.78 11.36 5.63
CA SER A 207 19.69 10.76 6.61
C SER A 207 18.94 9.73 7.46
N ARG A 208 19.53 8.57 7.64
CA ARG A 208 19.09 7.58 8.61
C ARG A 208 19.62 7.98 9.97
N LEU A 209 18.73 8.03 10.97
CA LEU A 209 19.10 8.49 12.31
C LEU A 209 19.80 7.42 13.14
N GLU A 210 19.49 6.14 12.90
CA GLU A 210 20.06 5.04 13.66
C GLU A 210 20.91 4.11 12.79
N PRO A 211 22.17 3.83 13.16
CA PRO A 211 23.03 2.92 12.42
C PRO A 211 22.68 1.45 12.63
N HIS A 212 21.89 1.13 13.66
CA HIS A 212 21.59 -0.25 14.03
C HIS A 212 20.26 -0.71 13.41
N LYS A 213 20.31 -1.90 12.81
CA LYS A 213 19.12 -2.56 12.30
C LYS A 213 18.29 -3.13 13.45
N ARG A 214 16.98 -2.94 13.39
CA ARG A 214 15.98 -3.53 14.27
C ARG A 214 14.96 -4.34 13.47
N SER A 215 14.16 -5.16 14.10
CA SER A 215 13.03 -5.78 13.42
C SER A 215 12.05 -4.69 12.92
N CYS A 216 11.54 -4.85 11.69
CA CYS A 216 10.49 -3.94 11.20
C CYS A 216 9.08 -4.29 11.74
N GLY A 217 8.91 -5.39 12.44
CA GLY A 217 7.64 -5.84 13.01
C GLY A 217 6.61 -6.38 12.02
N ARG A 218 6.75 -6.14 10.71
CA ARG A 218 5.77 -6.56 9.69
C ARG A 218 5.46 -8.05 9.68
N PRO A 219 6.42 -8.98 9.86
CA PRO A 219 6.12 -10.41 9.89
C PRO A 219 5.23 -10.86 11.05
N PHE A 220 5.06 -10.01 12.06
CA PHE A 220 4.26 -10.27 13.28
C PHE A 220 2.97 -9.44 13.33
N SER A 221 2.77 -8.58 12.35
CA SER A 221 1.59 -7.69 12.30
C SER A 221 0.31 -8.45 11.93
N PRO A 222 -0.87 -7.97 12.36
CA PRO A 222 -2.15 -8.51 11.97
C PRO A 222 -2.57 -8.06 10.56
N LEU A 223 -1.61 -7.88 9.66
CA LEU A 223 -1.80 -7.41 8.30
C LEU A 223 -1.27 -8.46 7.32
N LEU A 224 -2.11 -8.88 6.37
CA LEU A 224 -1.74 -9.82 5.32
C LEU A 224 -1.66 -9.13 3.97
N GLN A 225 -0.57 -9.39 3.22
CA GLN A 225 -0.33 -8.83 1.90
C GLN A 225 -0.56 -9.88 0.83
N VAL A 226 -1.48 -9.64 -0.09
CA VAL A 226 -1.84 -10.58 -1.16
C VAL A 226 -1.74 -9.93 -2.53
N ARG A 227 -1.01 -10.55 -3.44
CA ARG A 227 -0.90 -10.13 -4.84
C ARG A 227 -1.92 -10.87 -5.71
N ALA A 228 -2.36 -10.22 -6.79
CA ALA A 228 -3.34 -10.80 -7.72
C ALA A 228 -2.81 -12.06 -8.43
N GLY A 229 -1.55 -12.01 -8.84
CA GLY A 229 -0.84 -13.15 -9.42
C GLY A 229 -0.07 -13.97 -8.40
N GLY A 230 0.83 -14.80 -8.90
CA GLY A 230 1.70 -15.66 -8.10
C GLY A 230 2.65 -16.45 -8.99
N VAL A 231 3.51 -17.26 -8.40
CA VAL A 231 4.47 -18.07 -9.15
C VAL A 231 3.80 -19.32 -9.75
N ARG A 232 4.32 -19.80 -10.88
CA ARG A 232 3.89 -21.05 -11.54
C ARG A 232 2.39 -21.11 -11.88
N GLY A 233 1.83 -19.97 -12.29
CA GLY A 233 0.42 -19.91 -12.71
C GLY A 233 -0.60 -19.73 -11.60
N HIS A 234 -0.21 -19.76 -10.33
CA HIS A 234 -1.08 -19.50 -9.18
C HIS A 234 -1.58 -18.06 -9.10
N SER A 235 -2.57 -17.82 -8.27
CA SER A 235 -3.13 -16.50 -7.92
C SER A 235 -3.19 -16.31 -6.40
N GLY A 236 -3.38 -15.07 -5.97
CA GLY A 236 -3.49 -14.80 -4.54
C GLY A 236 -2.18 -15.06 -3.77
N ALA A 237 -1.04 -14.67 -4.33
CA ALA A 237 0.25 -14.85 -3.66
C ALA A 237 0.35 -14.02 -2.40
N VAL A 238 0.52 -14.67 -1.25
CA VAL A 238 0.88 -14.01 0.00
C VAL A 238 2.35 -13.62 -0.07
N VAL A 239 2.63 -12.34 0.11
CA VAL A 239 4.01 -11.81 0.12
C VAL A 239 4.41 -11.29 1.49
N ALA A 240 5.71 -11.26 1.73
CA ALA A 240 6.28 -10.94 3.05
C ALA A 240 5.90 -9.53 3.56
N CYS A 241 5.75 -8.54 2.68
CA CYS A 241 5.33 -7.18 3.04
C CYS A 241 4.92 -6.36 1.80
N CYS A 242 4.36 -5.15 2.03
CA CYS A 242 3.94 -4.24 0.96
C CYS A 242 5.09 -3.70 0.10
N MET A 243 6.33 -3.69 0.62
CA MET A 243 7.50 -3.19 -0.10
C MET A 243 8.00 -4.19 -1.16
N VAL A 244 7.58 -5.46 -1.07
CA VAL A 244 7.90 -6.50 -2.04
C VAL A 244 6.85 -6.52 -3.13
N LEU A 245 7.22 -6.09 -4.32
CA LEU A 245 6.28 -5.92 -5.42
C LEU A 245 6.18 -7.13 -6.37
N GLY A 246 6.54 -8.33 -5.92
CA GLY A 246 6.45 -9.55 -6.73
C GLY A 246 7.58 -9.71 -7.74
N LYS A 247 8.65 -8.95 -7.59
CA LYS A 247 9.88 -9.08 -8.40
C LYS A 247 10.77 -10.23 -7.90
N ASP A 248 10.65 -10.58 -6.62
CA ASP A 248 11.38 -11.67 -5.99
C ASP A 248 10.42 -12.80 -5.57
N SER A 249 10.45 -13.90 -6.31
CA SER A 249 9.65 -15.10 -6.01
C SER A 249 9.95 -15.72 -4.64
N LYS A 250 11.12 -15.44 -4.05
CA LYS A 250 11.47 -15.88 -2.70
C LYS A 250 10.62 -15.19 -1.63
N ALA A 251 10.13 -13.99 -1.90
CA ALA A 251 9.24 -13.27 -1.00
C ALA A 251 7.79 -13.78 -1.02
N VAL A 252 7.46 -14.75 -1.90
CA VAL A 252 6.16 -15.41 -1.92
C VAL A 252 6.13 -16.52 -0.88
N LEU A 253 5.27 -16.34 0.12
CA LEU A 253 5.14 -17.24 1.27
C LEU A 253 4.16 -18.39 1.02
N GLY A 254 3.18 -18.20 0.14
CA GLY A 254 2.19 -19.19 -0.27
C GLY A 254 1.17 -18.61 -1.25
N HIS A 255 0.14 -19.39 -1.64
CA HIS A 255 -0.89 -18.97 -2.59
C HIS A 255 -2.29 -19.34 -2.10
N LEU A 256 -3.19 -18.37 -2.05
CA LEU A 256 -4.54 -18.53 -1.47
C LEU A 256 -5.58 -19.08 -2.47
N ASP A 257 -5.20 -19.30 -3.73
CA ASP A 257 -6.04 -20.04 -4.67
C ASP A 257 -6.13 -21.53 -4.28
N ASN A 258 -5.07 -22.11 -3.70
CA ASN A 258 -5.00 -23.53 -3.33
C ASN A 258 -4.68 -23.81 -1.85
N GLN A 259 -4.33 -22.79 -1.06
CA GLN A 259 -4.05 -22.87 0.38
C GLN A 259 -5.04 -22.02 1.18
N SER A 260 -5.26 -22.37 2.43
CA SER A 260 -5.89 -21.50 3.43
C SER A 260 -4.89 -20.48 3.99
N ILE A 261 -5.42 -19.41 4.56
CA ILE A 261 -4.60 -18.41 5.27
C ILE A 261 -3.82 -19.07 6.41
N SER A 262 -4.43 -20.00 7.15
CA SER A 262 -3.77 -20.73 8.23
C SER A 262 -2.57 -21.55 7.74
N GLU A 263 -2.73 -22.27 6.63
CA GLU A 263 -1.64 -23.06 6.05
C GLU A 263 -0.46 -22.18 5.62
N VAL A 264 -0.72 -21.00 5.08
CA VAL A 264 0.35 -20.07 4.68
C VAL A 264 1.02 -19.45 5.88
N ILE A 265 0.26 -18.93 6.85
CA ILE A 265 0.80 -18.23 8.04
C ILE A 265 1.61 -19.16 8.95
N ASN A 266 1.20 -20.42 9.05
CA ASN A 266 1.90 -21.45 9.83
C ASN A 266 2.92 -22.24 8.98
N GLY A 267 3.01 -21.93 7.71
CA GLY A 267 3.89 -22.60 6.77
C GLY A 267 5.39 -22.30 7.01
N PRO A 268 6.28 -23.12 6.43
CA PRO A 268 7.72 -23.04 6.69
C PRO A 268 8.33 -21.70 6.28
N LYS A 269 7.91 -21.11 5.16
CA LYS A 269 8.45 -19.84 4.67
C LYS A 269 8.10 -18.66 5.59
N PHE A 270 6.87 -18.61 6.11
CA PHE A 270 6.47 -17.57 7.06
C PHE A 270 7.19 -17.73 8.40
N THR A 271 7.39 -18.98 8.84
CA THR A 271 8.15 -19.32 10.03
C THR A 271 9.62 -18.92 9.89
N GLU A 272 10.25 -19.20 8.76
CA GLU A 272 11.63 -18.79 8.44
C GLU A 272 11.77 -17.25 8.50
N LEU A 273 10.86 -16.51 7.86
CA LEU A 273 10.85 -15.05 7.89
C LEU A 273 10.75 -14.52 9.33
N ARG A 274 9.84 -15.05 10.15
CA ARG A 274 9.69 -14.67 11.56
C ARG A 274 10.93 -14.98 12.36
N ASN A 275 11.52 -16.17 12.20
CA ASN A 275 12.73 -16.56 12.88
C ASN A 275 13.91 -15.66 12.52
N ALA A 276 14.07 -15.28 11.26
CA ALA A 276 15.11 -14.35 10.85
C ALA A 276 14.95 -12.98 11.54
N HIS A 277 13.72 -12.46 11.66
CA HIS A 277 13.45 -11.21 12.36
C HIS A 277 13.63 -11.31 13.88
N THR A 278 13.21 -12.42 14.49
CA THR A 278 13.40 -12.67 15.93
C THR A 278 14.90 -12.75 16.29
N ASN A 279 15.67 -13.40 15.43
CA ASN A 279 17.11 -13.62 15.67
C ASN A 279 18.00 -12.52 15.10
N LYS A 280 17.43 -11.43 14.56
CA LYS A 280 18.14 -10.30 13.92
C LYS A 280 19.03 -10.72 12.74
N LYS A 281 18.69 -11.82 12.06
CA LYS A 281 19.39 -12.36 10.87
C LYS A 281 18.78 -11.84 9.57
N PHE A 282 18.59 -10.54 9.47
CA PHE A 282 17.93 -9.89 8.33
C PHE A 282 18.69 -10.04 7.01
N SER A 283 20.02 -10.16 7.09
CA SER A 283 20.90 -10.37 5.93
C SER A 283 20.64 -11.70 5.21
N ASP A 284 20.07 -12.68 5.91
CA ASP A 284 19.76 -14.00 5.34
C ASP A 284 18.51 -13.96 4.46
N ILE A 285 17.72 -12.88 4.58
CA ILE A 285 16.51 -12.63 3.79
C ILE A 285 16.79 -11.58 2.72
N SER A 286 16.91 -11.99 1.46
CA SER A 286 17.35 -11.14 0.34
C SER A 286 16.57 -9.82 0.22
N TYR A 287 15.26 -9.87 0.38
CA TYR A 287 14.37 -8.70 0.29
C TYR A 287 14.27 -7.87 1.60
N CYS A 288 14.94 -8.29 2.68
CA CYS A 288 15.07 -7.53 3.93
C CYS A 288 16.47 -6.94 4.12
N ALA A 289 17.50 -7.56 3.56
CA ALA A 289 18.91 -7.28 3.83
C ALA A 289 19.28 -5.79 3.73
N ASN A 290 18.77 -5.10 2.70
CA ASN A 290 19.05 -3.70 2.42
C ASN A 290 17.83 -2.78 2.64
N CYS A 291 16.79 -3.27 3.30
CA CYS A 291 15.57 -2.50 3.53
C CYS A 291 15.79 -1.40 4.58
N ASP A 292 15.41 -0.16 4.23
CA ASP A 292 15.50 0.99 5.14
C ASP A 292 14.51 0.93 6.30
N GLN A 293 13.43 0.14 6.17
CA GLN A 293 12.47 -0.08 7.26
C GLN A 293 13.05 -0.84 8.46
N LEU A 294 14.26 -1.37 8.34
CA LEU A 294 15.03 -1.96 9.45
C LEU A 294 15.75 -0.90 10.31
N TYR A 295 15.77 0.35 9.87
CA TYR A 295 16.33 1.46 10.62
C TYR A 295 15.24 2.29 11.27
N ASP A 296 15.55 2.96 12.33
CA ASP A 296 14.60 3.86 12.98
C ASP A 296 14.48 5.17 12.18
N ILE A 297 13.25 5.51 11.80
CA ILE A 297 12.90 6.76 11.13
C ILE A 297 11.75 7.35 11.96
N PRO A 298 12.07 8.15 13.00
CA PRO A 298 11.08 8.55 14.00
C PRO A 298 9.94 9.37 13.40
N ASP A 299 10.22 10.22 12.43
CA ASP A 299 9.25 11.17 11.86
C ASP A 299 8.96 10.87 10.38
N ALA A 300 8.62 9.61 10.08
CA ALA A 300 8.33 9.20 8.70
C ALA A 300 7.10 9.93 8.11
N LEU A 301 6.07 10.23 8.91
CA LEU A 301 4.96 11.13 8.54
C LEU A 301 5.37 12.55 8.91
N VAL A 302 5.71 13.38 7.92
CA VAL A 302 6.24 14.72 8.14
C VAL A 302 5.18 15.81 8.13
N TRP A 303 4.04 15.58 7.48
CA TRP A 303 2.90 16.49 7.51
C TRP A 303 1.59 15.80 7.14
N THR A 304 0.49 16.23 7.76
CA THR A 304 -0.87 15.81 7.41
C THR A 304 -1.93 16.79 7.91
N ASP A 305 -3.04 16.91 7.20
CA ASP A 305 -4.29 17.56 7.63
C ASP A 305 -5.44 16.57 7.82
N ILE A 306 -5.13 15.28 7.89
CA ILE A 306 -6.10 14.22 8.19
C ILE A 306 -6.24 14.09 9.70
N ASP A 307 -7.50 14.26 10.19
CA ASP A 307 -7.79 14.17 11.61
C ASP A 307 -7.44 12.80 12.21
N GLY A 308 -6.94 12.79 13.44
CA GLY A 308 -6.59 11.56 14.16
C GLY A 308 -5.32 10.86 13.66
N ARG A 309 -4.52 11.50 12.81
CA ARG A 309 -3.20 11.00 12.42
C ARG A 309 -2.14 11.47 13.41
N GLU A 310 -1.30 10.54 13.80
CA GLU A 310 -0.12 10.82 14.63
C GLU A 310 1.14 10.92 13.76
N TYR A 311 2.06 11.76 14.17
CA TYR A 311 3.39 11.85 13.55
C TYR A 311 4.23 10.61 13.87
N GLY A 312 5.26 10.38 13.08
CA GLY A 312 6.12 9.21 13.18
C GLY A 312 5.59 8.03 12.35
N GLN A 313 5.81 6.82 12.82
CA GLN A 313 5.36 5.60 12.13
C GLN A 313 3.89 5.27 12.48
N SER A 314 3.00 6.22 12.29
CA SER A 314 1.60 6.15 12.73
C SER A 314 0.77 5.02 12.10
N LYS A 315 1.24 4.43 11.00
CA LYS A 315 0.61 3.24 10.38
C LYS A 315 1.01 1.94 11.06
N ILE A 316 1.93 1.99 12.00
CA ILE A 316 2.38 0.81 12.73
C ILE A 316 1.48 0.64 13.93
N SER A 317 0.73 -0.46 13.96
CA SER A 317 -0.11 -0.78 15.11
C SER A 317 0.72 -0.94 16.39
N PRO A 318 0.10 -0.80 17.58
CA PRO A 318 0.81 -1.03 18.86
C PRO A 318 1.52 -2.37 18.90
N GLU A 319 0.93 -3.41 18.31
CA GLU A 319 1.50 -4.76 18.24
C GLU A 319 2.79 -4.76 17.41
N ILE A 320 2.83 -4.04 16.30
CA ILE A 320 4.03 -3.91 15.48
C ILE A 320 5.11 -3.16 16.26
N LYS A 321 4.75 -2.04 16.90
CA LYS A 321 5.71 -1.27 17.74
C LYS A 321 6.34 -2.16 18.80
N HIS A 322 5.55 -2.99 19.49
CA HIS A 322 6.07 -3.93 20.47
C HIS A 322 7.13 -4.85 19.89
N HIS A 323 6.88 -5.43 18.72
CA HIS A 323 7.83 -6.32 18.05
C HIS A 323 9.04 -5.61 17.44
N MET A 324 8.96 -4.31 17.20
CA MET A 324 10.10 -3.53 16.68
C MET A 324 11.16 -3.26 17.73
N TYR A 325 10.75 -3.07 18.98
CA TYR A 325 11.62 -2.62 20.08
C TYR A 325 11.92 -3.71 21.11
N SER A 326 11.37 -4.89 20.97
CA SER A 326 11.69 -6.08 21.78
C SER A 326 12.81 -6.90 21.15
#